data_fa7e3501aa05e25149557f600c580471
#
_entry.id   fa7e3501aa05e25149557f600c580471
#
_cell.length_a   1.000
_cell.length_b   1.000
_cell.length_c   1.000
_cell.angle_alpha   90.00
_cell.angle_beta   90.00
_cell.angle_gamma   90.00
#
_symmetry.space_group_name_H-M   'P 1'
#
loop_
_entity.id
_entity.type
_entity.pdbx_description
1 polymer ?
#
loop_
_entity_poly.entity_id
_entity_poly.type
_entity_poly.pdbx_seq_one_letter_code
_entity_poly.pdbx_strand_id
1 'polypeptide(L)'
;MTIRAARVFDGVTGQLHRNSAVTVADGRITFVGRAEGDAIDLGDVTLMPGLIDVHTHIDWHFGPDGRYGNRPDGPRETPEQRDAAIAANLRATLLAGFTTVQNLGNRGDAALRAAVAAGTLVGPRIVSSLGQLQPGTRTPEQLREAVRASKTAGADVIKTFASGSIRDGGKLNVTQEQLDAICGEARAQGLRAVVHAHDPDSIVAAVNAGCHQIEHGAFADDRAIAAMKAANVFFDPNIGLVLQNYIENKAKFQGFGSYTDEGFAFMERAVPTLGPIFKQALDAGLRMPLGTDAVAGAHGQNAREAFVRVQAGQLPVDALISATSLAAESLGMGSRLGRLAPGYLADIIAVSGDPTANIEALRSVRFVMSQGKVIVR
;
A
#
# COMPACT_ATOMS: atom_id res chain seq x y z
N MET A 1 14.84 -22.86 10.86
CA MET A 1 15.95 -22.03 10.32
C MET A 1 16.13 -20.81 11.20
N THR A 2 17.35 -20.53 11.62
CA THR A 2 17.68 -19.35 12.45
C THR A 2 18.49 -18.35 11.61
N ILE A 3 18.13 -17.07 11.69
CA ILE A 3 18.78 -15.97 10.96
C ILE A 3 19.28 -14.97 12.01
N ARG A 4 20.57 -14.64 11.97
CA ARG A 4 21.21 -13.70 12.88
C ARG A 4 21.62 -12.42 12.16
N ALA A 5 21.54 -11.28 12.84
CA ALA A 5 22.01 -9.98 12.36
C ALA A 5 22.52 -9.11 13.50
N ALA A 6 23.27 -8.07 13.13
CA ALA A 6 23.74 -7.08 14.11
C ALA A 6 22.59 -6.35 14.80
N ARG A 7 21.44 -6.19 14.12
CA ARG A 7 20.26 -5.48 14.63
C ARG A 7 18.99 -6.20 14.25
N VAL A 8 17.99 -6.17 15.13
CA VAL A 8 16.61 -6.65 14.88
C VAL A 8 15.64 -5.54 15.31
N PHE A 9 14.83 -5.07 14.38
CA PHE A 9 13.72 -4.15 14.61
C PHE A 9 12.42 -4.94 14.70
N ASP A 10 11.68 -4.78 15.79
CA ASP A 10 10.48 -5.61 16.07
C ASP A 10 9.23 -5.22 15.27
N GLY A 11 9.23 -4.01 14.67
CA GLY A 11 8.10 -3.46 13.93
C GLY A 11 7.12 -2.63 14.78
N VAL A 12 7.36 -2.46 16.08
CA VAL A 12 6.37 -1.86 17.01
C VAL A 12 6.94 -0.84 17.95
N THR A 13 8.00 -1.23 18.72
CA THR A 13 8.47 -0.42 19.85
C THR A 13 9.46 0.67 19.46
N GLY A 14 9.96 0.61 18.23
CA GLY A 14 11.04 1.49 17.77
C GLY A 14 12.43 1.09 18.29
N GLN A 15 12.53 0.06 19.13
CA GLN A 15 13.80 -0.39 19.69
C GLN A 15 14.50 -1.37 18.77
N LEU A 16 15.83 -1.27 18.72
CA LEU A 16 16.70 -2.22 18.06
C LEU A 16 17.31 -3.19 19.07
N HIS A 17 17.03 -4.47 18.90
CA HIS A 17 17.70 -5.54 19.63
C HIS A 17 19.01 -5.88 18.94
N ARG A 18 20.16 -5.72 19.66
CA ARG A 18 21.50 -5.94 19.09
C ARG A 18 21.91 -7.40 19.20
N ASN A 19 22.68 -7.87 18.19
CA ASN A 19 23.22 -9.24 18.13
C ASN A 19 22.13 -10.28 18.39
N SER A 20 21.02 -10.15 17.68
CA SER A 20 19.83 -10.96 17.87
C SER A 20 19.55 -11.81 16.64
N ALA A 21 18.74 -12.84 16.83
CA ALA A 21 18.33 -13.76 15.79
C ALA A 21 16.80 -13.93 15.78
N VAL A 22 16.31 -14.35 14.62
CA VAL A 22 14.92 -14.76 14.43
C VAL A 22 14.93 -16.21 13.98
N THR A 23 14.19 -17.09 14.68
CA THR A 23 14.01 -18.49 14.28
C THR A 23 12.65 -18.67 13.64
N VAL A 24 12.64 -19.39 12.52
CA VAL A 24 11.45 -19.67 11.72
C VAL A 24 11.28 -21.17 11.56
N ALA A 25 10.04 -21.64 11.81
CA ALA A 25 9.59 -22.99 11.52
C ALA A 25 8.16 -22.93 10.95
N ASP A 26 7.86 -23.77 9.97
CA ASP A 26 6.52 -23.89 9.35
C ASP A 26 5.90 -22.55 8.92
N GLY A 27 6.73 -21.69 8.34
CA GLY A 27 6.31 -20.37 7.85
C GLY A 27 5.98 -19.34 8.95
N ARG A 28 6.32 -19.64 10.21
CA ARG A 28 6.10 -18.75 11.36
C ARG A 28 7.38 -18.48 12.12
N ILE A 29 7.42 -17.32 12.74
CA ILE A 29 8.45 -16.96 13.72
C ILE A 29 8.16 -17.76 15.01
N THR A 30 9.17 -18.46 15.51
CA THR A 30 9.09 -19.24 16.75
C THR A 30 9.90 -18.63 17.88
N PHE A 31 10.92 -17.84 17.56
CA PHE A 31 11.79 -17.20 18.54
C PHE A 31 12.38 -15.90 18.00
N VAL A 32 12.54 -14.91 18.87
CA VAL A 32 13.29 -13.66 18.63
C VAL A 32 14.12 -13.37 19.86
N GLY A 33 15.44 -13.19 19.70
CA GLY A 33 16.35 -12.92 20.79
C GLY A 33 17.77 -13.38 20.48
N ARG A 34 18.60 -13.51 21.51
CA ARG A 34 19.93 -14.13 21.36
C ARG A 34 19.77 -15.62 21.14
N ALA A 35 20.28 -16.12 20.04
CA ALA A 35 20.29 -17.55 19.75
C ALA A 35 21.72 -18.08 19.78
N GLU A 36 21.92 -19.21 20.46
CA GLU A 36 23.12 -20.01 20.42
C GLU A 36 22.99 -21.10 19.33
N GLY A 37 24.11 -21.51 18.75
CA GLY A 37 24.15 -22.57 17.74
C GLY A 37 24.14 -22.05 16.29
N ASP A 38 23.82 -22.96 15.36
CA ASP A 38 23.88 -22.71 13.92
C ASP A 38 22.82 -21.70 13.47
N ALA A 39 23.28 -20.63 12.82
CA ALA A 39 22.44 -19.60 12.24
C ALA A 39 23.02 -19.11 10.91
N ILE A 40 22.15 -18.68 10.03
CA ILE A 40 22.53 -17.88 8.88
C ILE A 40 22.90 -16.49 9.41
N ASP A 41 24.17 -16.15 9.41
CA ASP A 41 24.64 -14.84 9.84
C ASP A 41 24.66 -13.88 8.64
N LEU A 42 23.87 -12.83 8.72
CA LEU A 42 23.77 -11.79 7.68
C LEU A 42 24.69 -10.60 7.93
N GLY A 43 25.46 -10.61 9.06
CA GLY A 43 26.42 -9.56 9.39
C GLY A 43 25.79 -8.23 9.77
N ASP A 44 26.37 -7.13 9.27
CA ASP A 44 25.98 -5.75 9.64
C ASP A 44 24.73 -5.26 8.91
N VAL A 45 23.62 -5.93 9.17
CA VAL A 45 22.29 -5.56 8.66
C VAL A 45 21.29 -5.39 9.80
N THR A 46 20.13 -4.83 9.48
CA THR A 46 18.97 -4.81 10.36
C THR A 46 17.91 -5.76 9.82
N LEU A 47 17.59 -6.82 10.58
CA LEU A 47 16.40 -7.65 10.35
C LEU A 47 15.17 -6.87 10.80
N MET A 48 14.10 -6.93 10.02
CA MET A 48 12.83 -6.27 10.30
C MET A 48 11.66 -7.02 9.66
N PRO A 49 10.41 -6.76 10.09
CA PRO A 49 9.26 -7.30 9.38
C PRO A 49 9.30 -6.89 7.91
N GLY A 50 8.83 -7.76 7.04
CA GLY A 50 8.59 -7.40 5.65
C GLY A 50 7.66 -6.20 5.56
N LEU A 51 7.99 -5.26 4.67
CA LEU A 51 7.22 -4.04 4.46
C LEU A 51 5.84 -4.36 3.86
N ILE A 52 4.87 -3.53 4.20
CA ILE A 52 3.50 -3.63 3.74
C ILE A 52 3.12 -2.33 3.04
N ASP A 53 2.57 -2.45 1.84
CA ASP A 53 2.00 -1.34 1.08
C ASP A 53 0.48 -1.47 1.04
N VAL A 54 -0.24 -0.51 1.64
CA VAL A 54 -1.70 -0.59 1.77
C VAL A 54 -2.47 -0.08 0.55
N HIS A 55 -1.75 0.36 -0.50
CA HIS A 55 -2.36 0.86 -1.73
C HIS A 55 -1.46 0.66 -2.95
N THR A 56 -1.77 -0.31 -3.79
CA THR A 56 -1.06 -0.58 -5.05
C THR A 56 -2.03 -0.91 -6.18
N HIS A 57 -1.51 -0.82 -7.42
CA HIS A 57 -2.14 -1.26 -8.66
C HIS A 57 -1.15 -2.12 -9.44
N ILE A 58 -0.90 -3.34 -8.98
CA ILE A 58 0.15 -4.25 -9.49
C ILE A 58 -0.02 -4.57 -10.98
N ASP A 59 -1.24 -4.58 -11.48
CA ASP A 59 -1.56 -4.84 -12.88
C ASP A 59 -1.28 -3.66 -13.81
N TRP A 60 -1.06 -2.46 -13.27
CA TRP A 60 -0.77 -1.29 -14.09
C TRP A 60 0.69 -1.29 -14.52
N HIS A 61 0.91 -1.30 -15.84
CA HIS A 61 2.24 -1.34 -16.46
C HIS A 61 2.22 -0.54 -17.78
N PHE A 62 3.41 -0.29 -18.30
CA PHE A 62 3.54 0.26 -19.65
C PHE A 62 3.45 -0.88 -20.67
N GLY A 63 2.71 -0.64 -21.75
CA GLY A 63 2.53 -1.59 -22.84
C GLY A 63 3.80 -1.80 -23.70
N PRO A 64 3.68 -2.58 -24.78
CA PRO A 64 4.83 -2.90 -25.65
C PRO A 64 5.47 -1.69 -26.31
N ASP A 65 4.72 -0.59 -26.47
CA ASP A 65 5.21 0.70 -26.98
C ASP A 65 5.85 1.59 -25.88
N GLY A 66 5.95 1.09 -24.65
CA GLY A 66 6.44 1.83 -23.50
C GLY A 66 5.46 2.87 -22.96
N ARG A 67 4.20 2.90 -23.42
CA ARG A 67 3.16 3.85 -23.02
C ARG A 67 2.08 3.18 -22.18
N TYR A 68 1.38 3.97 -21.37
CA TYR A 68 0.28 3.51 -20.52
C TYR A 68 -1.03 3.41 -21.30
N GLY A 69 -1.76 2.30 -21.06
CA GLY A 69 -3.09 2.05 -21.60
C GLY A 69 -3.11 1.57 -23.05
N ASN A 70 -4.21 0.92 -23.43
CA ASN A 70 -4.46 0.49 -24.80
C ASN A 70 -4.85 1.69 -25.67
N ARG A 71 -4.03 2.01 -26.65
CA ARG A 71 -4.25 3.11 -27.60
C ARG A 71 -4.79 2.60 -28.92
N PRO A 72 -5.69 3.35 -29.59
CA PRO A 72 -6.28 2.90 -30.88
C PRO A 72 -5.22 2.66 -31.98
N ASP A 73 -4.14 3.44 -31.93
CA ASP A 73 -3.04 3.46 -32.91
C ASP A 73 -1.76 2.73 -32.42
N GLY A 74 -1.79 2.16 -31.19
CA GLY A 74 -0.67 1.45 -30.60
C GLY A 74 -0.70 -0.06 -30.86
N PRO A 75 0.43 -0.76 -30.64
CA PRO A 75 0.46 -2.21 -30.69
C PRO A 75 -0.46 -2.80 -29.61
N ARG A 76 -1.21 -3.83 -29.98
CA ARG A 76 -2.01 -4.57 -29.01
C ARG A 76 -1.11 -5.47 -28.18
N GLU A 77 -1.27 -5.37 -26.87
CA GLU A 77 -0.57 -6.25 -25.95
C GLU A 77 -1.18 -7.66 -25.99
N THR A 78 -0.31 -8.67 -26.02
CA THR A 78 -0.76 -10.07 -25.86
C THR A 78 -0.98 -10.42 -24.39
N PRO A 79 -1.79 -11.45 -24.07
CA PRO A 79 -1.93 -11.93 -22.70
C PRO A 79 -0.60 -12.27 -22.03
N GLU A 80 0.33 -12.89 -22.78
CA GLU A 80 1.65 -13.29 -22.29
C GLU A 80 2.52 -12.08 -21.95
N GLN A 81 2.46 -11.01 -22.75
CA GLN A 81 3.18 -9.76 -22.49
C GLN A 81 2.65 -9.08 -21.22
N ARG A 82 1.33 -9.01 -21.06
CA ARG A 82 0.68 -8.48 -19.86
C ARG A 82 1.07 -9.30 -18.63
N ASP A 83 0.98 -10.62 -18.70
CA ASP A 83 1.27 -11.50 -17.56
C ASP A 83 2.76 -11.40 -17.17
N ALA A 84 3.67 -11.26 -18.14
CA ALA A 84 5.08 -11.01 -17.88
C ALA A 84 5.32 -9.65 -17.22
N ALA A 85 4.61 -8.59 -17.63
CA ALA A 85 4.73 -7.28 -17.02
C ALA A 85 4.21 -7.28 -15.56
N ILE A 86 3.07 -7.92 -15.30
CA ILE A 86 2.54 -8.10 -13.94
C ILE A 86 3.51 -8.92 -13.07
N ALA A 87 4.07 -10.00 -13.58
CA ALA A 87 5.07 -10.80 -12.87
C ALA A 87 6.32 -9.97 -12.52
N ALA A 88 6.77 -9.11 -13.44
CA ALA A 88 7.89 -8.21 -13.21
C ALA A 88 7.57 -7.18 -12.10
N ASN A 89 6.36 -6.59 -12.10
CA ASN A 89 5.90 -5.67 -11.06
C ASN A 89 5.86 -6.35 -9.68
N LEU A 90 5.26 -7.54 -9.59
CA LEU A 90 5.22 -8.33 -8.35
C LEU A 90 6.62 -8.62 -7.83
N ARG A 91 7.52 -9.08 -8.71
CA ARG A 91 8.89 -9.37 -8.35
C ARG A 91 9.65 -8.13 -7.89
N ALA A 92 9.54 -7.01 -8.61
CA ALA A 92 10.19 -5.75 -8.26
C ALA A 92 9.74 -5.26 -6.88
N THR A 93 8.43 -5.28 -6.60
CA THR A 93 7.84 -4.89 -5.32
C THR A 93 8.35 -5.79 -4.18
N LEU A 94 8.38 -7.12 -4.37
CA LEU A 94 8.88 -8.06 -3.37
C LEU A 94 10.38 -7.85 -3.09
N LEU A 95 11.20 -7.66 -4.13
CA LEU A 95 12.64 -7.44 -3.99
C LEU A 95 12.98 -6.09 -3.35
N ALA A 96 12.09 -5.10 -3.43
CA ALA A 96 12.17 -3.86 -2.67
C ALA A 96 11.79 -4.03 -1.19
N GLY A 97 11.52 -5.26 -0.73
CA GLY A 97 11.22 -5.57 0.66
C GLY A 97 9.74 -5.53 1.04
N PHE A 98 8.85 -5.24 0.10
CA PHE A 98 7.40 -5.24 0.34
C PHE A 98 6.86 -6.67 0.18
N THR A 99 6.64 -7.35 1.30
CA THR A 99 6.21 -8.76 1.34
C THR A 99 4.70 -8.92 1.33
N THR A 100 3.95 -7.84 1.56
CA THR A 100 2.49 -7.79 1.47
C THR A 100 2.06 -6.50 0.80
N VAL A 101 1.09 -6.59 -0.11
CA VAL A 101 0.44 -5.43 -0.76
C VAL A 101 -1.07 -5.53 -0.67
N GLN A 102 -1.75 -4.38 -0.52
CA GLN A 102 -3.18 -4.26 -0.79
C GLN A 102 -3.37 -3.74 -2.21
N ASN A 103 -3.80 -4.61 -3.12
CA ASN A 103 -4.05 -4.26 -4.52
C ASN A 103 -5.50 -3.81 -4.71
N LEU A 104 -5.68 -2.56 -5.13
CA LEU A 104 -6.99 -1.90 -5.14
C LEU A 104 -7.52 -1.74 -6.57
N GLY A 105 -7.90 -2.85 -7.21
CA GLY A 105 -8.60 -2.64 -8.45
C GLY A 105 -8.64 -3.68 -9.55
N ASN A 106 -8.12 -4.90 -9.40
CA ASN A 106 -8.11 -5.86 -10.50
C ASN A 106 -8.92 -7.14 -10.20
N ARG A 107 -9.81 -7.51 -11.13
CA ARG A 107 -10.54 -8.79 -11.05
C ARG A 107 -9.62 -10.01 -11.23
N GLY A 108 -8.49 -9.87 -11.92
CA GLY A 108 -7.47 -10.90 -12.10
C GLY A 108 -6.70 -11.27 -10.84
N ASP A 109 -6.80 -10.47 -9.78
CA ASP A 109 -6.03 -10.66 -8.54
C ASP A 109 -6.32 -11.98 -7.83
N ALA A 110 -7.51 -12.55 -8.00
CA ALA A 110 -7.80 -13.86 -7.41
C ALA A 110 -6.84 -14.95 -7.95
N ALA A 111 -6.56 -14.94 -9.25
CA ALA A 111 -5.61 -15.86 -9.88
C ALA A 111 -4.17 -15.54 -9.47
N LEU A 112 -3.78 -14.25 -9.45
CA LEU A 112 -2.45 -13.81 -9.00
C LEU A 112 -2.19 -14.23 -7.54
N ARG A 113 -3.15 -13.98 -6.64
CA ARG A 113 -3.09 -14.37 -5.23
C ARG A 113 -2.92 -15.88 -5.07
N ALA A 114 -3.67 -16.69 -5.83
CA ALA A 114 -3.56 -18.13 -5.82
C ALA A 114 -2.18 -18.60 -6.33
N ALA A 115 -1.67 -18.02 -7.42
CA ALA A 115 -0.37 -18.34 -7.99
C ALA A 115 0.80 -17.99 -7.04
N VAL A 116 0.73 -16.82 -6.37
CA VAL A 116 1.73 -16.43 -5.35
C VAL A 116 1.67 -17.38 -4.14
N ALA A 117 0.47 -17.70 -3.65
CA ALA A 117 0.31 -18.63 -2.52
C ALA A 117 0.82 -20.04 -2.84
N ALA A 118 0.60 -20.53 -4.05
CA ALA A 118 1.13 -21.81 -4.54
C ALA A 118 2.65 -21.77 -4.80
N GLY A 119 3.25 -20.58 -4.89
CA GLY A 119 4.68 -20.40 -5.20
C GLY A 119 5.02 -20.60 -6.69
N THR A 120 4.03 -20.60 -7.57
CA THR A 120 4.20 -20.63 -9.03
C THR A 120 4.51 -19.26 -9.61
N LEU A 121 4.20 -18.20 -8.84
CA LEU A 121 4.53 -16.82 -9.17
C LEU A 121 5.26 -16.18 -7.98
N VAL A 122 6.39 -15.53 -8.25
CA VAL A 122 7.19 -14.82 -7.22
C VAL A 122 6.63 -13.42 -7.04
N GLY A 123 6.13 -13.14 -5.84
CA GLY A 123 5.53 -11.85 -5.51
C GLY A 123 5.18 -11.72 -4.02
N PRO A 124 4.77 -10.52 -3.58
CA PRO A 124 4.26 -10.30 -2.23
C PRO A 124 2.91 -11.00 -2.03
N ARG A 125 2.51 -11.21 -0.79
CA ARG A 125 1.12 -11.55 -0.42
C ARG A 125 0.18 -10.47 -0.94
N ILE A 126 -0.89 -10.88 -1.61
CA ILE A 126 -1.88 -9.96 -2.18
C ILE A 126 -3.15 -9.98 -1.33
N VAL A 127 -3.51 -8.82 -0.78
CA VAL A 127 -4.84 -8.48 -0.25
C VAL A 127 -5.55 -7.69 -1.34
N SER A 128 -6.76 -8.06 -1.76
CA SER A 128 -7.35 -7.46 -2.95
C SER A 128 -8.80 -7.06 -2.80
N SER A 129 -9.16 -5.95 -3.46
CA SER A 129 -10.56 -5.54 -3.65
C SER A 129 -11.25 -6.28 -4.80
N LEU A 130 -10.53 -7.04 -5.62
CA LEU A 130 -11.02 -7.71 -6.84
C LEU A 130 -11.76 -6.77 -7.82
N GLY A 131 -11.60 -5.47 -7.67
CA GLY A 131 -12.23 -4.45 -8.52
C GLY A 131 -12.43 -3.15 -7.77
N GLN A 132 -12.82 -2.13 -8.51
CA GLN A 132 -13.15 -0.82 -7.99
C GLN A 132 -14.65 -0.60 -8.09
N LEU A 133 -15.32 -0.30 -6.98
CA LEU A 133 -16.74 0.00 -6.96
C LEU A 133 -16.94 1.50 -7.20
N GLN A 134 -17.25 1.84 -8.46
CA GLN A 134 -17.59 3.21 -8.85
C GLN A 134 -19.06 3.48 -8.51
N PRO A 135 -19.40 4.47 -7.65
CA PRO A 135 -20.80 4.77 -7.35
C PRO A 135 -21.59 5.18 -8.60
N GLY A 136 -21.13 6.18 -9.34
CA GLY A 136 -21.77 6.67 -10.55
C GLY A 136 -23.25 7.00 -10.31
N THR A 137 -24.13 6.54 -11.19
CA THR A 137 -25.59 6.73 -11.10
C THR A 137 -26.31 5.58 -10.37
N ARG A 138 -25.60 4.67 -9.72
CA ARG A 138 -26.19 3.53 -9.01
C ARG A 138 -26.98 3.97 -7.80
N THR A 139 -28.12 3.29 -7.59
CA THR A 139 -28.92 3.48 -6.37
C THR A 139 -28.20 2.88 -5.15
N PRO A 140 -28.53 3.32 -3.93
CA PRO A 140 -27.99 2.73 -2.71
C PRO A 140 -28.15 1.21 -2.64
N GLU A 141 -29.27 0.64 -3.08
CA GLU A 141 -29.47 -0.81 -3.06
C GLU A 141 -28.57 -1.54 -4.07
N GLN A 142 -28.41 -1.01 -5.29
CA GLN A 142 -27.49 -1.56 -6.28
C GLN A 142 -26.03 -1.55 -5.77
N LEU A 143 -25.68 -0.55 -4.94
CA LEU A 143 -24.35 -0.48 -4.31
C LEU A 143 -24.18 -1.52 -3.22
N ARG A 144 -25.20 -1.75 -2.37
CA ARG A 144 -25.19 -2.85 -1.39
C ARG A 144 -25.06 -4.22 -2.06
N GLU A 145 -25.82 -4.45 -3.14
CA GLU A 145 -25.72 -5.68 -3.94
C GLU A 145 -24.32 -5.87 -4.51
N ALA A 146 -23.69 -4.81 -5.02
CA ALA A 146 -22.33 -4.87 -5.54
C ALA A 146 -21.29 -5.19 -4.45
N VAL A 147 -21.45 -4.68 -3.22
CA VAL A 147 -20.61 -5.03 -2.06
C VAL A 147 -20.78 -6.52 -1.73
N ARG A 148 -22.01 -7.02 -1.64
CA ARG A 148 -22.29 -8.44 -1.38
C ARG A 148 -21.69 -9.34 -2.47
N ALA A 149 -21.78 -8.93 -3.73
CA ALA A 149 -21.17 -9.65 -4.86
C ALA A 149 -19.65 -9.68 -4.76
N SER A 150 -19.00 -8.57 -4.37
CA SER A 150 -17.55 -8.52 -4.14
C SER A 150 -17.13 -9.46 -3.00
N LYS A 151 -17.89 -9.51 -1.90
CA LYS A 151 -17.67 -10.46 -0.80
C LYS A 151 -17.75 -11.90 -1.28
N THR A 152 -18.78 -12.23 -2.03
CA THR A 152 -18.98 -13.58 -2.60
C THR A 152 -17.86 -13.97 -3.57
N ALA A 153 -17.33 -13.02 -4.32
CA ALA A 153 -16.18 -13.22 -5.20
C ALA A 153 -14.85 -13.40 -4.44
N GLY A 154 -14.83 -13.20 -3.13
CA GLY A 154 -13.64 -13.36 -2.28
C GLY A 154 -12.78 -12.11 -2.14
N ALA A 155 -13.36 -10.93 -2.30
CA ALA A 155 -12.66 -9.67 -2.00
C ALA A 155 -12.33 -9.57 -0.49
N ASP A 156 -11.15 -9.05 -0.17
CA ASP A 156 -10.68 -8.82 1.20
C ASP A 156 -11.06 -7.41 1.69
N VAL A 157 -11.37 -6.53 0.78
CA VAL A 157 -11.63 -5.10 1.00
C VAL A 157 -12.51 -4.54 -0.11
N ILE A 158 -13.27 -3.48 0.14
CA ILE A 158 -13.99 -2.71 -0.88
C ILE A 158 -13.18 -1.46 -1.21
N LYS A 159 -12.82 -1.24 -2.48
CA LYS A 159 -12.31 0.05 -2.98
C LYS A 159 -13.45 0.83 -3.61
N THR A 160 -13.67 2.06 -3.16
CA THR A 160 -14.66 2.98 -3.71
C THR A 160 -14.12 4.41 -3.81
N PHE A 161 -14.95 5.33 -4.28
CA PHE A 161 -14.59 6.71 -4.58
C PHE A 161 -15.65 7.64 -3.99
N ALA A 162 -15.20 8.69 -3.30
CA ALA A 162 -16.03 9.80 -2.82
C ALA A 162 -15.82 11.05 -3.67
N SER A 163 -14.69 11.15 -4.37
CA SER A 163 -14.36 12.28 -5.24
C SER A 163 -13.97 11.84 -6.64
N GLY A 164 -13.93 12.79 -7.57
CA GLY A 164 -13.26 12.64 -8.84
C GLY A 164 -11.75 12.51 -8.67
N SER A 165 -11.05 12.21 -9.78
CA SER A 165 -9.59 12.15 -9.81
C SER A 165 -8.98 13.53 -9.50
N ILE A 166 -7.75 13.53 -8.96
CA ILE A 166 -6.92 14.74 -8.84
C ILE A 166 -6.77 15.46 -10.19
N ARG A 167 -6.72 14.70 -11.31
CA ARG A 167 -6.61 15.23 -12.67
C ARG A 167 -7.85 16.00 -13.12
N ASP A 168 -8.98 15.80 -12.45
CA ASP A 168 -10.27 16.46 -12.70
C ASP A 168 -10.64 17.41 -11.56
N GLY A 169 -9.64 17.77 -10.70
CA GLY A 169 -9.82 18.70 -9.59
C GLY A 169 -10.26 18.07 -8.27
N GLY A 170 -10.47 16.76 -8.19
CA GLY A 170 -10.65 15.99 -6.95
C GLY A 170 -11.89 16.31 -6.12
N LYS A 171 -12.97 16.85 -6.72
CA LYS A 171 -14.18 17.25 -6.00
C LYS A 171 -15.12 16.10 -5.68
N LEU A 172 -15.84 16.23 -4.53
CA LEU A 172 -16.94 15.34 -4.17
C LEU A 172 -17.90 15.17 -5.34
N ASN A 173 -18.21 13.94 -5.72
CA ASN A 173 -19.07 13.62 -6.85
C ASN A 173 -20.05 12.45 -6.59
N VAL A 174 -20.28 12.14 -5.32
CA VAL A 174 -21.21 11.09 -4.87
C VAL A 174 -22.12 11.63 -3.79
N THR A 175 -23.25 10.97 -3.52
CA THR A 175 -24.15 11.36 -2.42
C THR A 175 -23.76 10.66 -1.11
N GLN A 176 -24.19 11.22 0.02
CA GLN A 176 -23.99 10.61 1.34
C GLN A 176 -24.65 9.22 1.40
N GLU A 177 -25.87 9.07 0.84
CA GLU A 177 -26.59 7.80 0.84
C GLU A 177 -25.85 6.70 0.06
N GLN A 178 -25.12 7.08 -1.00
CA GLN A 178 -24.29 6.14 -1.75
C GLN A 178 -23.11 5.65 -0.89
N LEU A 179 -22.42 6.54 -0.21
CA LEU A 179 -21.32 6.18 0.69
C LEU A 179 -21.81 5.36 1.89
N ASP A 180 -22.94 5.75 2.49
CA ASP A 180 -23.58 5.02 3.59
C ASP A 180 -23.94 3.58 3.17
N ALA A 181 -24.46 3.42 1.94
CA ALA A 181 -24.77 2.11 1.41
C ALA A 181 -23.51 1.23 1.22
N ILE A 182 -22.42 1.80 0.70
CA ILE A 182 -21.18 1.05 0.44
C ILE A 182 -20.48 0.71 1.75
N CYS A 183 -20.17 1.72 2.56
CA CYS A 183 -19.35 1.52 3.77
C CYS A 183 -20.15 0.81 4.87
N GLY A 184 -21.47 1.07 4.97
CA GLY A 184 -22.36 0.34 5.87
C GLY A 184 -22.50 -1.13 5.51
N GLU A 185 -22.72 -1.45 4.24
CA GLU A 185 -22.81 -2.85 3.78
C GLU A 185 -21.46 -3.55 3.89
N ALA A 186 -20.34 -2.90 3.55
CA ALA A 186 -19.01 -3.48 3.71
C ALA A 186 -18.80 -3.92 5.18
N ARG A 187 -19.10 -3.04 6.12
CA ARG A 187 -19.01 -3.36 7.57
C ARG A 187 -19.94 -4.51 7.95
N ALA A 188 -21.17 -4.54 7.46
CA ALA A 188 -22.14 -5.62 7.71
C ALA A 188 -21.63 -6.98 7.18
N GLN A 189 -20.88 -6.98 6.09
CA GLN A 189 -20.25 -8.17 5.49
C GLN A 189 -18.89 -8.51 6.11
N GLY A 190 -18.43 -7.79 7.13
CA GLY A 190 -17.11 -7.97 7.74
C GLY A 190 -15.96 -7.59 6.83
N LEU A 191 -16.21 -6.67 5.87
CA LEU A 191 -15.19 -6.10 4.99
C LEU A 191 -14.82 -4.69 5.44
N ARG A 192 -13.57 -4.31 5.15
CA ARG A 192 -13.11 -2.92 5.22
C ARG A 192 -13.51 -2.19 3.94
N ALA A 193 -13.79 -0.89 4.03
CA ALA A 193 -13.97 -0.04 2.86
C ALA A 193 -12.87 1.03 2.83
N VAL A 194 -12.10 1.10 1.74
CA VAL A 194 -11.08 2.12 1.49
C VAL A 194 -11.57 3.05 0.39
N VAL A 195 -11.43 4.36 0.59
CA VAL A 195 -12.14 5.37 -0.17
C VAL A 195 -11.19 6.42 -0.73
N HIS A 196 -11.13 6.53 -2.06
CA HIS A 196 -10.48 7.63 -2.74
C HIS A 196 -11.25 8.93 -2.47
N ALA A 197 -10.60 9.91 -1.85
CA ALA A 197 -11.18 11.20 -1.51
C ALA A 197 -10.10 12.28 -1.48
N HIS A 198 -10.25 13.36 -2.23
CA HIS A 198 -9.24 14.42 -2.31
C HIS A 198 -9.63 15.68 -1.56
N ASP A 199 -10.86 16.16 -1.69
CA ASP A 199 -11.31 17.40 -1.08
C ASP A 199 -11.95 17.20 0.30
N PRO A 200 -12.04 18.24 1.13
CA PRO A 200 -12.56 18.13 2.49
C PRO A 200 -13.98 17.58 2.56
N ASP A 201 -14.85 17.93 1.62
CA ASP A 201 -16.24 17.47 1.61
C ASP A 201 -16.34 15.97 1.34
N SER A 202 -15.54 15.44 0.41
CA SER A 202 -15.49 14.01 0.11
C SER A 202 -14.91 13.20 1.27
N ILE A 203 -13.88 13.74 1.96
CA ILE A 203 -13.29 13.11 3.14
C ILE A 203 -14.32 13.05 4.28
N VAL A 204 -14.96 14.16 4.59
CA VAL A 204 -15.98 14.22 5.66
C VAL A 204 -17.17 13.30 5.36
N ALA A 205 -17.64 13.28 4.10
CA ALA A 205 -18.72 12.37 3.70
C ALA A 205 -18.34 10.90 3.87
N ALA A 206 -17.13 10.50 3.48
CA ALA A 206 -16.63 9.13 3.67
C ALA A 206 -16.46 8.78 5.16
N VAL A 207 -15.97 9.70 5.98
CA VAL A 207 -15.87 9.51 7.44
C VAL A 207 -17.25 9.34 8.07
N ASN A 208 -18.22 10.17 7.70
CA ASN A 208 -19.61 10.09 8.20
C ASN A 208 -20.27 8.74 7.82
N ALA A 209 -19.98 8.20 6.66
CA ALA A 209 -20.43 6.87 6.22
C ALA A 209 -19.78 5.71 7.01
N GLY A 210 -18.78 5.99 7.86
CA GLY A 210 -18.05 4.99 8.63
C GLY A 210 -17.14 4.13 7.76
N CYS A 211 -16.56 4.70 6.71
CA CYS A 211 -15.54 4.05 5.91
C CYS A 211 -14.25 3.83 6.74
N HIS A 212 -13.49 2.80 6.42
CA HIS A 212 -12.36 2.34 7.25
C HIS A 212 -11.08 3.16 7.04
N GLN A 213 -10.81 3.57 5.80
CA GLN A 213 -9.58 4.24 5.40
C GLN A 213 -9.86 5.26 4.30
N ILE A 214 -9.24 6.43 4.42
CA ILE A 214 -9.26 7.50 3.42
C ILE A 214 -7.93 7.46 2.65
N GLU A 215 -8.02 7.51 1.32
CA GLU A 215 -6.89 7.54 0.40
C GLU A 215 -6.65 8.97 -0.11
N HIS A 216 -5.40 9.34 -0.26
CA HIS A 216 -4.89 10.58 -0.86
C HIS A 216 -5.10 11.85 -0.02
N GLY A 217 -6.31 12.37 0.11
CA GLY A 217 -6.58 13.60 0.86
C GLY A 217 -5.78 14.82 0.41
N ALA A 218 -5.49 14.95 -0.90
CA ALA A 218 -4.54 15.95 -1.43
C ALA A 218 -4.90 17.41 -1.14
N PHE A 219 -6.15 17.68 -0.74
CA PHE A 219 -6.68 18.98 -0.37
C PHE A 219 -7.36 18.97 1.01
N ALA A 220 -7.00 18.02 1.88
CA ALA A 220 -7.55 17.96 3.24
C ALA A 220 -7.27 19.26 3.99
N ASP A 221 -8.31 19.76 4.70
CA ASP A 221 -8.26 20.92 5.59
C ASP A 221 -8.37 20.49 7.06
N ASP A 222 -8.34 21.45 7.98
CA ASP A 222 -8.48 21.24 9.43
C ASP A 222 -9.76 20.47 9.77
N ARG A 223 -10.87 20.75 9.08
CA ARG A 223 -12.16 20.10 9.30
C ARG A 223 -12.09 18.61 8.94
N ALA A 224 -11.50 18.30 7.79
CA ALA A 224 -11.32 16.92 7.33
C ALA A 224 -10.37 16.13 8.25
N ILE A 225 -9.24 16.73 8.66
CA ILE A 225 -8.30 16.15 9.61
C ILE A 225 -8.98 15.91 10.97
N ALA A 226 -9.72 16.87 11.48
CA ALA A 226 -10.46 16.72 12.73
C ALA A 226 -11.51 15.61 12.66
N ALA A 227 -12.25 15.51 11.54
CA ALA A 227 -13.23 14.45 11.33
C ALA A 227 -12.58 13.06 11.30
N MET A 228 -11.49 12.90 10.54
CA MET A 228 -10.71 11.64 10.50
C MET A 228 -10.19 11.25 11.88
N LYS A 229 -9.67 12.23 12.65
CA LYS A 229 -9.17 12.00 14.02
C LYS A 229 -10.27 11.55 14.96
N ALA A 230 -11.41 12.26 14.97
CA ALA A 230 -12.54 11.96 15.85
C ALA A 230 -13.13 10.55 15.59
N ALA A 231 -13.18 10.14 14.33
CA ALA A 231 -13.66 8.82 13.91
C ALA A 231 -12.60 7.72 14.00
N ASN A 232 -11.35 8.05 14.33
CA ASN A 232 -10.21 7.13 14.39
C ASN A 232 -10.02 6.28 13.11
N VAL A 233 -10.30 6.86 11.93
CA VAL A 233 -10.09 6.21 10.63
C VAL A 233 -8.61 6.21 10.27
N PHE A 234 -8.21 5.29 9.40
CA PHE A 234 -6.86 5.33 8.80
C PHE A 234 -6.82 6.36 7.67
N PHE A 235 -5.67 7.01 7.53
CA PHE A 235 -5.41 7.95 6.45
C PHE A 235 -4.14 7.55 5.70
N ASP A 236 -4.27 7.27 4.40
CA ASP A 236 -3.15 6.95 3.51
C ASP A 236 -2.93 8.08 2.50
N PRO A 237 -2.02 9.01 2.78
CA PRO A 237 -1.88 10.26 2.02
C PRO A 237 -1.15 10.15 0.69
N ASN A 238 -0.35 9.09 0.43
CA ASN A 238 0.40 8.83 -0.82
C ASN A 238 1.21 10.04 -1.30
N ILE A 239 2.07 10.61 -0.43
CA ILE A 239 2.74 11.88 -0.72
C ILE A 239 4.05 11.75 -1.50
N GLY A 240 4.64 10.54 -1.55
CA GLY A 240 6.03 10.34 -1.96
C GLY A 240 6.23 9.65 -3.32
N LEU A 241 5.21 9.01 -3.90
CA LEU A 241 5.44 8.20 -5.10
C LEU A 241 4.50 8.52 -6.26
N VAL A 242 3.19 8.41 -6.09
CA VAL A 242 2.25 8.34 -7.23
C VAL A 242 2.25 9.57 -8.11
N LEU A 243 2.08 10.79 -7.56
CA LEU A 243 2.03 12.01 -8.37
C LEU A 243 3.38 12.32 -9.01
N GLN A 244 4.47 12.13 -8.26
CA GLN A 244 5.83 12.28 -8.77
C GLN A 244 6.09 11.31 -9.93
N ASN A 245 5.68 10.04 -9.80
CA ASN A 245 5.83 9.05 -10.87
C ASN A 245 5.04 9.44 -12.12
N TYR A 246 3.81 9.96 -11.99
CA TYR A 246 3.07 10.45 -13.16
C TYR A 246 3.79 11.60 -13.85
N ILE A 247 4.31 12.57 -13.11
CA ILE A 247 5.02 13.74 -13.64
C ILE A 247 6.35 13.30 -14.29
N GLU A 248 7.14 12.46 -13.62
CA GLU A 248 8.40 11.89 -14.13
C GLU A 248 8.21 11.09 -15.44
N ASN A 249 7.06 10.43 -15.58
CA ASN A 249 6.71 9.62 -16.75
C ASN A 249 5.62 10.28 -17.64
N LYS A 250 5.45 11.61 -17.59
CA LYS A 250 4.38 12.35 -18.30
C LYS A 250 4.19 11.88 -19.73
N ALA A 251 5.29 11.79 -20.51
CA ALA A 251 5.24 11.39 -21.92
C ALA A 251 4.66 9.98 -22.16
N LYS A 252 4.77 9.08 -21.17
CA LYS A 252 4.24 7.71 -21.25
C LYS A 252 2.75 7.65 -20.94
N PHE A 253 2.25 8.52 -20.07
CA PHE A 253 0.84 8.57 -19.68
C PHE A 253 0.01 9.49 -20.58
N GLN A 254 0.57 10.61 -21.03
CA GLN A 254 -0.13 11.67 -21.76
C GLN A 254 -0.95 11.15 -22.95
N GLY A 255 -2.20 11.64 -23.07
CA GLY A 255 -3.14 11.28 -24.12
C GLY A 255 -3.96 10.00 -23.84
N PHE A 256 -3.90 9.42 -22.62
CA PHE A 256 -4.79 8.35 -22.19
C PHE A 256 -5.76 8.86 -21.11
N GLY A 257 -7.07 8.77 -21.37
CA GLY A 257 -8.08 9.23 -20.42
C GLY A 257 -7.86 10.68 -19.97
N SER A 258 -7.90 10.95 -18.67
CA SER A 258 -7.69 12.27 -18.07
C SER A 258 -6.21 12.66 -17.89
N TYR A 259 -5.26 11.89 -18.45
CA TYR A 259 -3.84 12.29 -18.52
C TYR A 259 -3.60 13.31 -19.65
N THR A 260 -4.26 14.45 -19.56
CA THR A 260 -4.15 15.62 -20.45
C THR A 260 -3.16 16.62 -19.87
N ASP A 261 -2.79 17.65 -20.64
CA ASP A 261 -1.96 18.74 -20.11
C ASP A 261 -2.60 19.44 -18.92
N GLU A 262 -3.93 19.60 -18.94
CA GLU A 262 -4.69 20.15 -17.82
C GLU A 262 -4.65 19.22 -16.59
N GLY A 263 -4.83 17.90 -16.79
CA GLY A 263 -4.72 16.90 -15.74
C GLY A 263 -3.34 16.88 -15.09
N PHE A 264 -2.26 17.00 -15.88
CA PHE A 264 -0.90 17.16 -15.35
C PHE A 264 -0.73 18.46 -14.58
N ALA A 265 -1.28 19.58 -15.08
CA ALA A 265 -1.23 20.86 -14.36
C ALA A 265 -1.96 20.79 -12.99
N PHE A 266 -3.04 20.01 -12.88
CA PHE A 266 -3.67 19.74 -11.57
C PHE A 266 -2.74 18.97 -10.63
N MET A 267 -2.09 17.90 -11.11
CA MET A 267 -1.13 17.12 -10.30
C MET A 267 0.07 17.97 -9.86
N GLU A 268 0.66 18.74 -10.78
CA GLU A 268 1.79 19.63 -10.50
C GLU A 268 1.45 20.69 -9.44
N ARG A 269 0.22 21.22 -9.44
CA ARG A 269 -0.25 22.15 -8.39
C ARG A 269 -0.49 21.45 -7.04
N ALA A 270 -0.87 20.19 -7.04
CA ALA A 270 -1.13 19.44 -5.81
C ALA A 270 0.15 18.99 -5.09
N VAL A 271 1.23 18.67 -5.82
CA VAL A 271 2.46 18.16 -5.21
C VAL A 271 2.98 19.01 -4.06
N PRO A 272 3.10 20.36 -4.16
CA PRO A 272 3.59 21.18 -3.06
C PRO A 272 2.68 21.24 -1.84
N THR A 273 1.39 20.85 -1.94
CA THR A 273 0.46 20.84 -0.80
C THR A 273 0.53 19.55 0.02
N LEU A 274 1.03 18.46 -0.55
CA LEU A 274 1.02 17.14 0.07
C LEU A 274 1.84 17.08 1.37
N GLY A 275 3.07 17.60 1.35
CA GLY A 275 3.95 17.62 2.53
C GLY A 275 3.36 18.42 3.71
N PRO A 276 2.92 19.66 3.52
CA PRO A 276 2.21 20.44 4.55
C PRO A 276 0.97 19.73 5.12
N ILE A 277 0.10 19.15 4.29
CA ILE A 277 -1.10 18.41 4.73
C ILE A 277 -0.69 17.15 5.52
N PHE A 278 0.31 16.41 5.03
CA PHE A 278 0.86 15.26 5.76
C PHE A 278 1.37 15.66 7.14
N LYS A 279 2.16 16.76 7.22
CA LYS A 279 2.69 17.25 8.49
C LYS A 279 1.57 17.63 9.45
N GLN A 280 0.53 18.29 8.97
CA GLN A 280 -0.64 18.67 9.77
C GLN A 280 -1.40 17.43 10.30
N ALA A 281 -1.58 16.40 9.45
CA ALA A 281 -2.16 15.12 9.83
C ALA A 281 -1.30 14.37 10.87
N LEU A 282 0.03 14.43 10.70
CA LEU A 282 1.01 13.87 11.64
C LEU A 282 0.91 14.54 13.01
N ASP A 283 0.88 15.88 13.06
CA ASP A 283 0.77 16.66 14.29
C ASP A 283 -0.57 16.45 14.99
N ALA A 284 -1.65 16.23 14.23
CA ALA A 284 -2.94 15.84 14.77
C ALA A 284 -2.95 14.39 15.30
N GLY A 285 -1.92 13.60 15.04
CA GLY A 285 -1.81 12.21 15.46
C GLY A 285 -2.76 11.29 14.73
N LEU A 286 -2.96 11.48 13.43
CA LEU A 286 -3.72 10.54 12.60
C LEU A 286 -2.95 9.22 12.43
N ARG A 287 -3.70 8.15 12.26
CA ARG A 287 -3.17 6.81 12.00
C ARG A 287 -2.88 6.66 10.51
N MET A 288 -1.61 6.82 10.11
CA MET A 288 -1.20 6.87 8.71
C MET A 288 -0.37 5.64 8.32
N PRO A 289 -0.98 4.51 7.91
CA PRO A 289 -0.26 3.39 7.34
C PRO A 289 0.45 3.83 6.05
N LEU A 290 1.45 3.07 5.61
CA LEU A 290 2.16 3.36 4.39
C LEU A 290 1.47 2.71 3.19
N GLY A 291 0.94 3.54 2.30
CA GLY A 291 0.50 3.16 0.97
C GLY A 291 1.12 4.08 -0.07
N THR A 292 1.32 3.59 -1.27
CA THR A 292 2.07 4.31 -2.29
C THR A 292 1.25 4.68 -3.51
N ASP A 293 0.12 4.02 -3.72
CA ASP A 293 -0.63 4.04 -4.97
C ASP A 293 0.29 3.70 -6.19
N ALA A 294 1.16 2.69 -6.00
CA ALA A 294 2.12 2.30 -7.02
C ALA A 294 1.41 1.83 -8.28
N VAL A 295 1.72 2.49 -9.38
CA VAL A 295 1.18 2.30 -10.73
C VAL A 295 2.29 1.99 -11.73
N ALA A 296 2.00 1.98 -13.03
CA ALA A 296 2.99 1.78 -14.09
C ALA A 296 4.24 2.65 -13.88
N GLY A 297 5.42 2.03 -13.86
CA GLY A 297 6.71 2.70 -13.63
C GLY A 297 7.09 2.91 -12.16
N ALA A 298 6.19 2.68 -11.21
CA ALA A 298 6.43 2.91 -9.78
C ALA A 298 6.79 1.64 -8.99
N HIS A 299 6.47 0.45 -9.51
CA HIS A 299 6.70 -0.81 -8.81
C HIS A 299 8.19 -1.05 -8.50
N GLY A 300 8.49 -1.44 -7.27
CA GLY A 300 9.86 -1.55 -6.77
C GLY A 300 10.43 -0.25 -6.23
N GLN A 301 9.73 0.89 -6.37
CA GLN A 301 10.11 2.19 -5.81
C GLN A 301 9.29 2.56 -4.56
N ASN A 302 8.51 1.64 -4.02
CA ASN A 302 7.54 1.86 -2.94
C ASN A 302 8.16 2.53 -1.70
N ALA A 303 9.44 2.28 -1.39
CA ALA A 303 10.15 2.92 -0.28
C ALA A 303 10.30 4.45 -0.42
N ARG A 304 10.13 5.03 -1.63
CA ARG A 304 10.12 6.50 -1.84
C ARG A 304 9.08 7.19 -0.96
N GLU A 305 7.95 6.52 -0.71
CA GLU A 305 6.92 7.05 0.19
C GLU A 305 7.49 7.31 1.59
N ALA A 306 8.21 6.33 2.16
CA ALA A 306 8.84 6.50 3.48
C ALA A 306 9.90 7.62 3.49
N PHE A 307 10.68 7.76 2.42
CA PHE A 307 11.70 8.81 2.32
C PHE A 307 11.07 10.21 2.34
N VAL A 308 10.01 10.41 1.54
CA VAL A 308 9.32 11.70 1.47
C VAL A 308 8.56 12.00 2.77
N ARG A 309 7.95 10.99 3.43
CA ARG A 309 7.32 11.16 4.75
C ARG A 309 8.32 11.62 5.79
N VAL A 310 9.55 11.07 5.79
CA VAL A 310 10.62 11.52 6.71
C VAL A 310 11.08 12.94 6.38
N GLN A 311 11.22 13.29 5.09
CA GLN A 311 11.51 14.66 4.67
C GLN A 311 10.40 15.64 5.09
N ALA A 312 9.16 15.19 5.14
CA ALA A 312 8.01 15.97 5.62
C ALA A 312 7.86 15.99 7.15
N GLY A 313 8.80 15.42 7.90
CA GLY A 313 8.91 15.56 9.35
C GLY A 313 8.47 14.34 10.17
N GLN A 314 8.17 13.19 9.56
CA GLN A 314 7.96 11.93 10.28
C GLN A 314 9.32 11.39 10.75
N LEU A 315 9.38 10.83 11.97
CA LEU A 315 10.60 10.15 12.42
C LEU A 315 10.84 8.88 11.59
N PRO A 316 12.10 8.52 11.27
CA PRO A 316 12.39 7.30 10.53
C PRO A 316 11.75 6.04 11.15
N VAL A 317 11.77 5.93 12.48
CA VAL A 317 11.17 4.81 13.21
C VAL A 317 9.64 4.75 13.02
N ASP A 318 8.96 5.90 13.00
CA ASP A 318 7.51 5.97 12.80
C ASP A 318 7.14 5.66 11.34
N ALA A 319 8.00 6.02 10.37
CA ALA A 319 7.83 5.62 8.98
C ALA A 319 7.97 4.10 8.80
N LEU A 320 8.89 3.44 9.54
CA LEU A 320 8.99 1.98 9.56
C LEU A 320 7.76 1.32 10.20
N ILE A 321 7.27 1.86 11.31
CA ILE A 321 6.03 1.39 11.96
C ILE A 321 4.83 1.56 11.02
N SER A 322 4.76 2.68 10.28
CA SER A 322 3.73 2.93 9.27
C SER A 322 3.72 1.86 8.17
N ALA A 323 4.91 1.36 7.77
CA ALA A 323 5.09 0.34 6.74
C ALA A 323 5.07 -1.11 7.28
N THR A 324 4.88 -1.30 8.58
CA THR A 324 4.91 -2.63 9.21
C THR A 324 3.68 -2.87 10.07
N SER A 325 3.74 -2.64 11.38
CA SER A 325 2.64 -3.00 12.29
C SER A 325 1.38 -2.15 12.06
N LEU A 326 1.50 -0.86 11.79
CA LEU A 326 0.34 0.00 11.54
C LEU A 326 -0.33 -0.35 10.20
N ALA A 327 0.46 -0.64 9.16
CA ALA A 327 -0.07 -1.15 7.90
C ALA A 327 -0.78 -2.50 8.09
N ALA A 328 -0.17 -3.43 8.82
CA ALA A 328 -0.80 -4.71 9.13
C ALA A 328 -2.13 -4.53 9.88
N GLU A 329 -2.20 -3.57 10.79
CA GLU A 329 -3.43 -3.24 11.53
C GLU A 329 -4.51 -2.68 10.60
N SER A 330 -4.17 -1.76 9.69
CA SER A 330 -5.13 -1.22 8.71
C SER A 330 -5.66 -2.30 7.76
N LEU A 331 -4.86 -3.34 7.49
CA LEU A 331 -5.30 -4.51 6.72
C LEU A 331 -6.16 -5.50 7.52
N GLY A 332 -6.37 -5.28 8.83
CA GLY A 332 -7.01 -6.26 9.72
C GLY A 332 -6.14 -7.50 9.98
N MET A 333 -4.83 -7.42 9.74
CA MET A 333 -3.86 -8.52 9.87
C MET A 333 -2.84 -8.30 10.99
N GLY A 334 -3.03 -7.33 11.87
CA GLY A 334 -2.08 -6.92 12.92
C GLY A 334 -1.75 -8.02 13.95
N SER A 335 -2.56 -9.07 14.05
CA SER A 335 -2.27 -10.26 14.89
C SER A 335 -1.38 -11.29 14.19
N ARG A 336 -1.05 -11.11 12.91
CA ARG A 336 -0.32 -12.09 12.10
C ARG A 336 0.86 -11.53 11.32
N LEU A 337 0.87 -10.24 11.00
CA LEU A 337 1.87 -9.55 10.17
C LEU A 337 2.40 -8.29 10.84
N GLY A 338 3.48 -7.75 10.30
CA GLY A 338 4.03 -6.45 10.66
C GLY A 338 4.88 -6.46 11.94
N ARG A 339 5.16 -7.64 12.51
CA ARG A 339 6.00 -7.78 13.73
C ARG A 339 6.96 -8.94 13.62
N LEU A 340 8.14 -8.80 14.22
CA LEU A 340 9.01 -9.93 14.51
C LEU A 340 8.73 -10.42 15.93
N ALA A 341 7.78 -11.34 16.06
CA ALA A 341 7.40 -11.94 17.34
C ALA A 341 6.96 -13.40 17.15
N PRO A 342 7.12 -14.27 18.17
CA PRO A 342 6.64 -15.65 18.10
C PRO A 342 5.15 -15.73 17.74
N GLY A 343 4.82 -16.65 16.83
CA GLY A 343 3.47 -16.85 16.30
C GLY A 343 3.13 -16.05 15.03
N TYR A 344 3.87 -14.97 14.72
CA TYR A 344 3.67 -14.20 13.50
C TYR A 344 4.15 -14.93 12.26
N LEU A 345 3.58 -14.61 11.11
CA LEU A 345 4.03 -15.13 9.82
C LEU A 345 5.45 -14.65 9.53
N ALA A 346 6.26 -15.51 8.94
CA ALA A 346 7.66 -15.23 8.63
C ALA A 346 7.77 -14.46 7.30
N ASP A 347 7.36 -13.20 7.34
CA ASP A 347 7.62 -12.18 6.33
C ASP A 347 8.72 -11.27 6.90
N ILE A 348 9.96 -11.46 6.46
CA ILE A 348 11.17 -10.90 7.07
C ILE A 348 12.07 -10.33 6.00
N ILE A 349 12.58 -9.13 6.20
CA ILE A 349 13.64 -8.56 5.36
C ILE A 349 14.87 -8.20 6.18
N ALA A 350 16.01 -8.05 5.50
CA ALA A 350 17.18 -7.40 6.07
C ALA A 350 17.63 -6.27 5.16
N VAL A 351 17.98 -5.14 5.76
CA VAL A 351 18.53 -3.98 5.06
C VAL A 351 19.93 -3.66 5.60
N SER A 352 20.80 -3.12 4.74
CA SER A 352 22.13 -2.66 5.18
C SER A 352 21.99 -1.46 6.12
N GLY A 353 22.76 -1.46 7.23
CA GLY A 353 22.75 -0.34 8.16
C GLY A 353 21.55 -0.33 9.11
N ASP A 354 21.23 0.86 9.61
CA ASP A 354 20.19 1.13 10.61
C ASP A 354 19.09 2.04 10.04
N PRO A 355 17.94 1.46 9.62
CA PRO A 355 16.85 2.24 9.04
C PRO A 355 16.10 3.11 10.06
N THR A 356 16.27 2.88 11.37
CA THR A 356 15.67 3.72 12.41
C THR A 356 16.42 5.04 12.58
N ALA A 357 17.70 5.06 12.21
CA ALA A 357 18.54 6.27 12.18
C ALA A 357 18.53 6.94 10.80
N ASN A 358 18.51 6.13 9.73
CA ASN A 358 18.50 6.61 8.35
C ASN A 358 17.57 5.77 7.49
N ILE A 359 16.40 6.32 7.18
CA ILE A 359 15.37 5.63 6.40
C ILE A 359 15.85 5.20 5.00
N GLU A 360 16.85 5.88 4.42
CA GLU A 360 17.44 5.55 3.12
C GLU A 360 18.09 4.14 3.09
N ALA A 361 18.35 3.53 4.26
CA ALA A 361 18.77 2.14 4.37
C ALA A 361 17.79 1.16 3.66
N LEU A 362 16.51 1.53 3.53
CA LEU A 362 15.52 0.75 2.77
C LEU A 362 15.85 0.58 1.28
N ARG A 363 16.77 1.38 0.72
CA ARG A 363 17.29 1.19 -0.65
C ARG A 363 18.17 -0.07 -0.79
N SER A 364 18.65 -0.61 0.32
CA SER A 364 19.65 -1.67 0.34
C SER A 364 19.14 -2.94 0.99
N VAL A 365 18.06 -3.51 0.42
CA VAL A 365 17.52 -4.80 0.84
C VAL A 365 18.52 -5.90 0.48
N ARG A 366 18.93 -6.71 1.47
CA ARG A 366 19.93 -7.80 1.34
C ARG A 366 19.34 -9.18 1.49
N PHE A 367 18.23 -9.30 2.17
CA PHE A 367 17.56 -10.55 2.42
C PHE A 367 16.05 -10.32 2.34
N VAL A 368 15.35 -11.25 1.73
CA VAL A 368 13.89 -11.28 1.65
C VAL A 368 13.40 -12.68 1.93
N MET A 369 12.58 -12.81 2.95
CA MET A 369 11.77 -13.99 3.22
C MET A 369 10.29 -13.59 3.15
N SER A 370 9.54 -14.28 2.36
CA SER A 370 8.09 -14.08 2.24
C SER A 370 7.37 -15.40 2.47
N GLN A 371 6.36 -15.39 3.34
CA GLN A 371 5.57 -16.58 3.69
C GLN A 371 6.45 -17.77 4.14
N GLY A 372 7.54 -17.49 4.87
CA GLY A 372 8.48 -18.47 5.38
C GLY A 372 9.47 -19.03 4.33
N LYS A 373 9.41 -18.56 3.09
CA LYS A 373 10.32 -18.98 2.01
C LYS A 373 11.38 -17.91 1.75
N VAL A 374 12.64 -18.29 1.71
CA VAL A 374 13.74 -17.38 1.32
C VAL A 374 13.66 -17.10 -0.17
N ILE A 375 13.58 -15.84 -0.54
CA ILE A 375 13.52 -15.36 -1.93
C ILE A 375 14.89 -14.85 -2.38
N VAL A 376 15.56 -14.06 -1.53
CA VAL A 376 16.91 -13.50 -1.73
C VAL A 376 17.71 -13.68 -0.47
N ARG A 377 18.99 -14.02 -0.65
CA ARG A 377 19.97 -14.21 0.42
C ARG A 377 21.29 -13.54 0.05
#